data_1a0d181b1733d614fa7f0eaa167cf98f
#
_entry.id   1a0d181b1733d614fa7f0eaa167cf98f
#
_cell.length_a   1.000
_cell.length_b   1.000
_cell.length_c   1.000
_cell.angle_alpha   90.00
_cell.angle_beta   90.00
_cell.angle_gamma   90.00
#
_symmetry.space_group_name_H-M   'P 1'
#
loop_
_entity.id
_entity.type
_entity.pdbx_description
1 polymer ?
#
loop_
_entity_poly.entity_id
_entity_poly.type
_entity_poly.pdbx_seq_one_letter_code
_entity_poly.pdbx_strand_id
1 'polypeptide(L)'
;MAVVAIAGCPYGHPIDIQTSPPPSPIDTQAEKSALATVLDSPSVSTYFQPGTLINDGIGIFALTGASDPSLPRRWGRSYPKTVQSGTATTSLADQMALQFLIDTNGIMTANATYSVSRAARFVAEFPWQHGLVTKSYTETDLRTAQFQKVNGVWKLVSLSPMSLTVPSPRVAITLVTLAWGGNSVTIHPGDLVRSTDAPAVTPSQAATVTVQVSSSATVAGTPTPFLFLSRPPGRDRLRLTDNGNGTYTGNFNFAATPGPAQLALEVDSATTFTDLTNNSYDAQVWGLSYLVQGGGAQ
;
A
#
# COMPACT_ATOMS: atom_id res chain seq x y z
N MET A 1 30.24 -38.32 61.18
CA MET A 1 29.28 -37.27 61.35
C MET A 1 30.04 -36.02 61.77
N ALA A 2 30.29 -35.12 60.85
CA ALA A 2 31.02 -33.88 61.10
C ALA A 2 30.00 -32.72 60.97
N VAL A 3 29.76 -31.98 62.04
CA VAL A 3 28.91 -30.80 62.09
C VAL A 3 29.79 -29.58 61.73
N VAL A 4 29.50 -28.97 60.60
CA VAL A 4 30.13 -27.68 60.21
C VAL A 4 29.22 -26.56 60.74
N ALA A 5 29.72 -25.78 61.68
CA ALA A 5 29.10 -24.59 62.15
C ALA A 5 29.35 -23.44 61.15
N ILE A 6 28.30 -22.92 60.56
CA ILE A 6 28.37 -21.70 59.72
C ILE A 6 28.25 -20.49 60.63
N ALA A 7 29.35 -19.72 60.75
CA ALA A 7 29.36 -18.46 61.43
C ALA A 7 28.50 -17.44 60.66
N GLY A 8 27.49 -16.86 61.29
CA GLY A 8 26.68 -15.81 60.71
C GLY A 8 27.48 -14.51 60.56
N CYS A 9 27.44 -13.90 59.35
CA CYS A 9 27.85 -12.53 59.11
C CYS A 9 26.73 -11.60 59.57
N PRO A 10 27.01 -10.66 60.49
CA PRO A 10 26.08 -9.60 60.79
C PRO A 10 26.25 -8.42 59.80
N TYR A 11 25.17 -7.72 59.55
CA TYR A 11 25.04 -6.54 58.71
C TYR A 11 24.92 -6.76 57.20
N GLY A 12 23.75 -7.26 56.81
CA GLY A 12 23.19 -7.01 55.49
C GLY A 12 22.61 -5.61 55.49
N HIS A 13 23.28 -4.65 54.82
CA HIS A 13 22.61 -3.44 54.45
C HIS A 13 21.45 -3.82 53.52
N PRO A 14 20.22 -3.29 53.73
CA PRO A 14 19.17 -3.44 52.77
C PRO A 14 19.65 -2.88 51.43
N ILE A 15 19.74 -3.71 50.43
CA ILE A 15 19.95 -3.26 49.06
C ILE A 15 18.70 -2.45 48.73
N ASP A 16 18.88 -1.13 48.68
CA ASP A 16 17.85 -0.21 48.21
C ASP A 16 17.67 -0.55 46.72
N ILE A 17 16.72 -1.43 46.41
CA ILE A 17 16.32 -1.68 45.03
C ILE A 17 15.64 -0.38 44.61
N GLN A 18 16.41 0.54 44.01
CA GLN A 18 15.82 1.64 43.28
C GLN A 18 14.96 1.06 42.18
N THR A 19 13.69 0.84 42.48
CA THR A 19 12.69 0.57 41.47
C THR A 19 12.63 1.83 40.60
N SER A 20 13.15 1.74 39.38
CA SER A 20 12.98 2.80 38.40
C SER A 20 11.51 3.22 38.40
N PRO A 21 11.19 4.50 38.48
CA PRO A 21 9.80 4.93 38.44
C PRO A 21 9.16 4.33 37.21
N PRO A 22 7.90 3.87 37.32
CA PRO A 22 7.18 3.32 36.17
C PRO A 22 7.26 4.37 35.03
N PRO A 23 7.42 3.93 33.78
CA PRO A 23 7.49 4.84 32.66
C PRO A 23 6.27 5.75 32.70
N SER A 24 6.47 7.04 32.53
CA SER A 24 5.38 8.02 32.51
C SER A 24 4.36 7.60 31.42
N PRO A 25 3.06 7.68 31.72
CA PRO A 25 2.04 7.35 30.73
C PRO A 25 2.26 8.21 29.48
N ILE A 26 2.08 7.61 28.30
CA ILE A 26 2.21 8.32 27.02
C ILE A 26 1.12 9.40 26.97
N ASP A 27 1.50 10.67 26.78
CA ASP A 27 0.56 11.72 26.40
C ASP A 27 0.14 11.51 24.94
N THR A 28 -0.87 10.67 24.75
CA THR A 28 -1.35 10.28 23.41
C THR A 28 -1.83 11.47 22.59
N GLN A 29 -2.31 12.53 23.21
CA GLN A 29 -2.78 13.72 22.48
C GLN A 29 -1.60 14.55 21.97
N ALA A 30 -0.59 14.77 22.80
CA ALA A 30 0.64 15.46 22.37
C ALA A 30 1.35 14.67 21.27
N GLU A 31 1.44 13.34 21.41
CA GLU A 31 2.06 12.48 20.42
C GLU A 31 1.26 12.44 19.11
N LYS A 32 -0.07 12.41 19.18
CA LYS A 32 -0.94 12.52 18.00
C LYS A 32 -0.68 13.84 17.25
N SER A 33 -0.59 14.95 17.96
CA SER A 33 -0.34 16.28 17.36
C SER A 33 1.05 16.35 16.70
N ALA A 34 2.06 15.78 17.35
CA ALA A 34 3.42 15.73 16.80
C ALA A 34 3.49 14.84 15.55
N LEU A 35 2.82 13.68 15.57
CA LEU A 35 2.76 12.77 14.42
C LEU A 35 1.95 13.36 13.26
N ALA A 36 0.89 14.13 13.54
CA ALA A 36 0.09 14.80 12.52
C ALA A 36 0.93 15.70 11.63
N THR A 37 1.89 16.45 12.21
CA THR A 37 2.82 17.30 11.46
C THR A 37 3.63 16.50 10.43
N VAL A 38 4.02 15.27 10.78
CA VAL A 38 4.78 14.38 9.88
C VAL A 38 3.86 13.78 8.81
N LEU A 39 2.68 13.33 9.20
CA LEU A 39 1.69 12.75 8.29
C LEU A 39 1.22 13.74 7.23
N ASP A 40 1.01 15.00 7.61
CA ASP A 40 0.56 16.06 6.70
C ASP A 40 1.71 16.63 5.84
N SER A 41 2.96 16.24 6.10
CA SER A 41 4.08 16.63 5.24
C SER A 41 3.93 16.02 3.82
N PRO A 42 4.28 16.76 2.76
CA PRO A 42 4.18 16.25 1.38
C PRO A 42 4.95 14.95 1.13
N SER A 43 6.06 14.75 1.84
CA SER A 43 6.90 13.56 1.73
C SER A 43 6.24 12.29 2.29
N VAL A 44 5.26 12.44 3.18
CA VAL A 44 4.54 11.31 3.80
C VAL A 44 3.10 11.23 3.32
N SER A 45 2.39 12.35 3.27
CA SER A 45 0.96 12.38 2.87
C SER A 45 0.71 11.79 1.48
N THR A 46 1.65 11.95 0.55
CA THR A 46 1.58 11.37 -0.80
C THR A 46 1.40 9.85 -0.77
N TYR A 47 1.95 9.16 0.21
CA TYR A 47 1.79 7.70 0.32
C TYR A 47 0.35 7.28 0.69
N PHE A 48 -0.46 8.18 1.23
CA PHE A 48 -1.84 7.91 1.66
C PHE A 48 -2.90 8.49 0.71
N GLN A 49 -2.48 9.00 -0.45
CA GLN A 49 -3.38 9.54 -1.45
C GLN A 49 -3.63 8.49 -2.54
N PRO A 50 -4.80 7.83 -2.57
CA PRO A 50 -5.11 6.82 -3.58
C PRO A 50 -5.17 7.40 -4.99
N GLY A 51 -5.51 8.67 -5.16
CA GLY A 51 -5.49 9.38 -6.45
C GLY A 51 -4.12 9.42 -7.12
N THR A 52 -3.04 9.19 -6.37
CA THR A 52 -1.69 9.04 -6.94
C THR A 52 -1.46 7.66 -7.57
N LEU A 53 -2.27 6.67 -7.21
CA LEU A 53 -2.15 5.29 -7.72
C LEU A 53 -3.04 5.05 -8.93
N ILE A 54 -4.21 5.64 -8.91
CA ILE A 54 -5.23 5.49 -9.93
C ILE A 54 -5.64 6.87 -10.40
N ASN A 55 -6.14 6.93 -11.61
CA ASN A 55 -6.62 8.18 -12.15
C ASN A 55 -7.90 8.61 -11.44
N ASP A 56 -7.86 9.71 -10.74
CA ASP A 56 -8.95 10.29 -9.96
C ASP A 56 -9.98 11.09 -10.81
N GLY A 57 -10.22 10.66 -12.03
CA GLY A 57 -11.32 11.16 -12.86
C GLY A 57 -10.94 12.15 -13.95
N ILE A 58 -9.67 12.43 -14.17
CA ILE A 58 -9.22 13.36 -15.22
C ILE A 58 -8.74 12.62 -16.47
N GLY A 59 -8.49 11.32 -16.39
CA GLY A 59 -8.02 10.53 -17.52
C GLY A 59 -8.30 9.06 -17.38
N ILE A 60 -8.36 8.42 -18.51
CA ILE A 60 -8.54 6.99 -18.66
C ILE A 60 -7.23 6.45 -19.21
N PHE A 61 -6.63 5.48 -18.53
CA PHE A 61 -5.37 4.90 -18.95
C PHE A 61 -5.56 4.04 -20.21
N ALA A 62 -4.70 4.25 -21.20
CA ALA A 62 -4.66 3.40 -22.38
C ALA A 62 -3.93 2.08 -22.07
N LEU A 63 -4.38 1.00 -22.70
CA LEU A 63 -3.66 -0.26 -22.71
C LEU A 63 -2.51 -0.19 -23.71
N THR A 64 -1.29 -0.42 -23.27
CA THR A 64 -0.12 -0.55 -24.13
C THR A 64 0.11 -2.02 -24.48
N GLY A 65 0.31 -2.31 -25.76
CA GLY A 65 0.58 -3.66 -26.26
C GLY A 65 -0.53 -4.20 -27.17
N ALA A 66 -0.55 -5.52 -27.36
CA ALA A 66 -1.49 -6.16 -28.27
C ALA A 66 -2.94 -5.87 -27.86
N SER A 67 -3.74 -5.39 -28.81
CA SER A 67 -5.15 -5.11 -28.61
C SER A 67 -5.93 -6.43 -28.45
N ASP A 68 -6.36 -6.75 -27.25
CA ASP A 68 -7.37 -7.76 -27.02
C ASP A 68 -8.74 -7.12 -27.29
N PRO A 69 -9.48 -7.56 -28.30
CA PRO A 69 -10.75 -6.95 -28.65
C PRO A 69 -11.82 -7.11 -27.55
N SER A 70 -11.63 -7.99 -26.59
CA SER A 70 -12.53 -8.16 -25.45
C SER A 70 -12.31 -7.11 -24.35
N LEU A 71 -11.20 -6.39 -24.39
CA LEU A 71 -10.87 -5.38 -23.40
C LEU A 71 -11.22 -3.97 -23.88
N PRO A 72 -11.48 -3.03 -22.95
CA PRO A 72 -11.63 -1.64 -23.33
C PRO A 72 -10.32 -1.07 -23.90
N ARG A 73 -10.44 -0.12 -24.82
CA ARG A 73 -9.28 0.64 -25.33
C ARG A 73 -8.59 1.41 -24.21
N ARG A 74 -9.41 1.92 -23.30
CA ARG A 74 -8.95 2.67 -22.14
C ARG A 74 -10.01 2.61 -21.04
N TRP A 75 -9.57 2.62 -19.80
CA TRP A 75 -10.45 2.68 -18.63
C TRP A 75 -9.74 3.33 -17.46
N GLY A 76 -10.51 3.70 -16.46
CA GLY A 76 -10.01 4.30 -15.23
C GLY A 76 -11.06 4.29 -14.15
N ARG A 77 -10.67 4.79 -13.00
CA ARG A 77 -11.54 5.01 -11.85
C ARG A 77 -11.70 6.50 -11.64
N SER A 78 -12.86 6.89 -11.17
CA SER A 78 -13.11 8.27 -10.79
C SER A 78 -13.89 8.32 -9.48
N TYR A 79 -13.62 9.36 -8.72
CA TYR A 79 -14.36 9.65 -7.50
C TYR A 79 -15.33 10.80 -7.75
N PRO A 80 -16.61 10.69 -7.30
CA PRO A 80 -17.54 11.80 -7.37
C PRO A 80 -16.98 13.03 -6.63
N LYS A 81 -17.05 14.19 -7.24
CA LYS A 81 -16.52 15.46 -6.67
C LYS A 81 -17.10 15.80 -5.28
N THR A 82 -18.31 15.32 -4.99
CA THR A 82 -18.96 15.51 -3.69
C THR A 82 -18.22 14.90 -2.50
N VAL A 83 -17.34 13.94 -2.74
CA VAL A 83 -16.51 13.33 -1.70
C VAL A 83 -15.27 14.19 -1.39
N GLN A 84 -14.83 15.01 -2.32
CA GLN A 84 -13.69 15.92 -2.15
C GLN A 84 -14.05 17.31 -1.61
N SER A 85 -15.34 17.67 -1.60
CA SER A 85 -15.80 19.01 -1.22
C SER A 85 -16.29 19.11 0.23
N GLY A 86 -15.91 18.20 1.10
CA GLY A 86 -16.04 18.40 2.53
C GLY A 86 -15.10 19.54 2.95
N THR A 87 -15.65 20.67 3.31
CA THR A 87 -14.96 21.88 3.76
C THR A 87 -14.23 21.76 5.11
N ALA A 88 -14.04 20.56 5.63
CA ALA A 88 -13.15 20.30 6.72
C ALA A 88 -11.88 19.67 6.14
N THR A 89 -10.78 20.38 6.15
CA THR A 89 -9.43 19.84 6.04
C THR A 89 -9.17 18.98 7.28
N THR A 90 -9.80 17.80 7.33
CA THR A 90 -9.49 16.80 8.36
C THR A 90 -8.03 16.41 8.14
N SER A 91 -7.19 16.59 9.15
CA SER A 91 -5.80 16.18 9.04
C SER A 91 -5.73 14.69 8.67
N LEU A 92 -4.67 14.26 8.01
CA LEU A 92 -4.50 12.84 7.70
C LEU A 92 -4.48 12.00 9.01
N ALA A 93 -3.93 12.54 10.09
CA ALA A 93 -3.93 11.90 11.40
C ALA A 93 -5.34 11.64 11.97
N ASP A 94 -6.32 12.49 11.64
CA ASP A 94 -7.70 12.28 12.08
C ASP A 94 -8.44 11.22 11.26
N GLN A 95 -7.93 10.88 10.09
CA GLN A 95 -8.44 9.81 9.23
C GLN A 95 -7.81 8.44 9.56
N MET A 96 -6.88 8.39 10.53
CA MET A 96 -6.14 7.19 10.88
C MET A 96 -6.48 6.68 12.28
N ALA A 97 -6.52 5.36 12.41
CA ALA A 97 -6.41 4.71 13.70
C ALA A 97 -4.93 4.69 14.11
N LEU A 98 -4.60 5.37 15.23
CA LEU A 98 -3.24 5.48 15.74
C LEU A 98 -3.10 4.66 17.03
N GLN A 99 -2.04 3.85 17.10
CA GLN A 99 -1.66 3.10 18.30
C GLN A 99 -0.21 3.43 18.67
N PHE A 100 0.01 3.98 19.84
CA PHE A 100 1.33 4.30 20.37
C PHE A 100 1.82 3.20 21.31
N LEU A 101 3.08 2.81 21.15
CA LEU A 101 3.74 1.75 21.91
C LEU A 101 5.11 2.25 22.38
N ILE A 102 5.54 1.80 23.56
CA ILE A 102 6.92 1.97 24.03
C ILE A 102 7.48 0.58 24.25
N ASP A 103 8.62 0.29 23.65
CA ASP A 103 9.32 -0.97 23.86
C ASP A 103 10.12 -0.99 25.20
N THR A 104 10.71 -2.13 25.51
CA THR A 104 11.51 -2.31 26.73
C THR A 104 12.77 -1.44 26.79
N ASN A 105 13.19 -0.86 25.66
CA ASN A 105 14.33 0.04 25.56
C ASN A 105 13.90 1.51 25.59
N GLY A 106 12.62 1.79 25.81
CA GLY A 106 12.07 3.14 25.82
C GLY A 106 11.88 3.75 24.44
N ILE A 107 11.98 2.97 23.38
CA ILE A 107 11.75 3.44 22.01
C ILE A 107 10.26 3.54 21.77
N MET A 108 9.81 4.74 21.41
CA MET A 108 8.41 4.99 21.10
C MET A 108 8.14 4.71 19.60
N THR A 109 7.12 3.91 19.34
CA THR A 109 6.61 3.60 18.00
C THR A 109 5.14 3.97 17.89
N ALA A 110 4.67 4.26 16.67
CA ALA A 110 3.26 4.45 16.36
C ALA A 110 2.88 3.59 15.15
N ASN A 111 1.85 2.77 15.29
CA ASN A 111 1.22 2.11 14.17
C ASN A 111 0.03 2.98 13.72
N ALA A 112 0.02 3.35 12.45
CA ALA A 112 -1.02 4.16 11.84
C ALA A 112 -1.73 3.35 10.76
N THR A 113 -3.04 3.17 10.89
CA THR A 113 -3.86 2.47 9.90
C THR A 113 -4.82 3.48 9.24
N TYR A 114 -4.61 3.71 7.96
CA TYR A 114 -5.52 4.44 7.09
C TYR A 114 -6.54 3.46 6.52
N SER A 115 -7.83 3.73 6.74
CA SER A 115 -8.91 2.90 6.19
C SER A 115 -10.10 3.80 5.85
N VAL A 116 -10.36 3.97 4.55
CA VAL A 116 -11.44 4.84 4.07
C VAL A 116 -12.27 4.10 3.05
N SER A 117 -13.59 4.03 3.31
CA SER A 117 -14.55 3.53 2.33
C SER A 117 -15.15 4.70 1.55
N ARG A 118 -15.20 4.56 0.23
CA ARG A 118 -15.71 5.62 -0.65
C ARG A 118 -16.49 5.09 -1.83
N ALA A 119 -17.42 5.91 -2.32
CA ALA A 119 -18.07 5.66 -3.60
C ALA A 119 -17.09 6.00 -4.75
N ALA A 120 -17.07 5.15 -5.75
CA ALA A 120 -16.24 5.30 -6.93
C ALA A 120 -16.99 4.92 -8.20
N ARG A 121 -16.42 5.25 -9.34
CA ARG A 121 -16.93 4.89 -10.66
C ARG A 121 -15.81 4.30 -11.50
N PHE A 122 -16.06 3.14 -12.05
CA PHE A 122 -15.29 2.60 -13.16
C PHE A 122 -15.81 3.23 -14.46
N VAL A 123 -14.93 3.72 -15.31
CA VAL A 123 -15.26 4.33 -16.60
C VAL A 123 -14.40 3.69 -17.66
N ALA A 124 -15.01 3.18 -18.73
CA ALA A 124 -14.32 2.46 -19.79
C ALA A 124 -14.85 2.84 -21.18
N GLU A 125 -13.95 2.83 -22.17
CA GLU A 125 -14.26 2.99 -23.59
C GLU A 125 -13.95 1.70 -24.34
N PHE A 126 -14.97 1.08 -24.89
CA PHE A 126 -14.83 -0.16 -25.66
C PHE A 126 -14.77 0.09 -27.17
N PRO A 127 -14.03 -0.74 -27.94
CA PRO A 127 -13.90 -0.57 -29.39
C PRO A 127 -15.22 -0.70 -30.18
N TRP A 128 -16.14 -1.50 -29.62
CA TRP A 128 -17.40 -1.87 -30.28
C TRP A 128 -18.62 -1.12 -29.76
N GLN A 129 -18.46 -0.28 -28.75
CA GLN A 129 -19.56 0.46 -28.15
C GLN A 129 -19.38 1.95 -28.30
N HIS A 130 -20.43 2.64 -28.77
CA HIS A 130 -20.44 4.09 -28.80
C HIS A 130 -20.65 4.64 -27.37
N GLY A 131 -19.71 5.47 -26.93
CA GLY A 131 -19.77 6.13 -25.63
C GLY A 131 -19.00 5.41 -24.52
N LEU A 132 -19.07 5.97 -23.33
CA LEU A 132 -18.41 5.46 -22.14
C LEU A 132 -19.35 4.54 -21.37
N VAL A 133 -18.83 3.39 -20.96
CA VAL A 133 -19.46 2.53 -19.95
C VAL A 133 -19.05 3.01 -18.58
N THR A 134 -20.03 3.14 -17.68
CA THR A 134 -19.79 3.57 -16.31
C THR A 134 -20.43 2.58 -15.34
N LYS A 135 -19.67 2.11 -14.36
CA LYS A 135 -20.15 1.26 -13.26
C LYS A 135 -19.89 1.98 -11.94
N SER A 136 -20.91 2.14 -11.12
CA SER A 136 -20.78 2.69 -9.77
C SER A 136 -20.51 1.58 -8.78
N TYR A 137 -19.55 1.78 -7.86
CA TYR A 137 -19.17 0.81 -6.86
C TYR A 137 -18.69 1.50 -5.58
N THR A 138 -18.48 0.72 -4.53
CA THR A 138 -17.81 1.18 -3.31
C THR A 138 -16.46 0.48 -3.22
N GLU A 139 -15.44 1.19 -2.80
CA GLU A 139 -14.14 0.60 -2.49
C GLU A 139 -13.69 0.99 -1.09
N THR A 140 -12.80 0.18 -0.54
CA THR A 140 -12.08 0.47 0.69
C THR A 140 -10.61 0.62 0.38
N ASP A 141 -10.07 1.76 0.75
CA ASP A 141 -8.63 2.02 0.70
C ASP A 141 -8.03 1.68 2.05
N LEU A 142 -7.02 0.84 2.06
CA LEU A 142 -6.33 0.40 3.27
C LEU A 142 -4.83 0.56 3.12
N ARG A 143 -4.20 1.18 4.11
CA ARG A 143 -2.74 1.22 4.26
C ARG A 143 -2.36 1.27 5.72
N THR A 144 -1.34 0.52 6.10
CA THR A 144 -0.71 0.56 7.43
C THR A 144 0.69 1.15 7.31
N ALA A 145 1.05 1.99 8.27
CA ALA A 145 2.39 2.56 8.39
C ALA A 145 2.89 2.41 9.82
N GLN A 146 4.19 2.28 9.97
CA GLN A 146 4.85 2.32 11.27
C GLN A 146 5.79 3.51 11.32
N PHE A 147 5.69 4.25 12.41
CA PHE A 147 6.57 5.38 12.73
C PHE A 147 7.39 5.06 13.98
N GLN A 148 8.57 5.63 14.06
CA GLN A 148 9.44 5.56 15.23
C GLN A 148 9.86 6.97 15.63
N LYS A 149 9.88 7.25 16.93
CA LYS A 149 10.34 8.53 17.47
C LYS A 149 11.85 8.46 17.70
N VAL A 150 12.61 9.22 16.91
CA VAL A 150 14.08 9.27 16.95
C VAL A 150 14.50 10.68 17.29
N ASN A 151 15.20 10.86 18.41
CA ASN A 151 15.62 12.19 18.91
C ASN A 151 14.44 13.18 19.04
N GLY A 152 13.30 12.69 19.53
CA GLY A 152 12.09 13.50 19.72
C GLY A 152 11.25 13.73 18.45
N VAL A 153 11.67 13.27 17.27
CA VAL A 153 11.00 13.48 15.99
C VAL A 153 10.46 12.16 15.46
N TRP A 154 9.19 12.15 15.03
CA TRP A 154 8.58 11.00 14.37
C TRP A 154 9.14 10.82 12.95
N LYS A 155 9.49 9.59 12.61
CA LYS A 155 9.96 9.18 11.27
C LYS A 155 9.18 7.97 10.78
N LEU A 156 8.79 7.99 9.52
CA LEU A 156 8.23 6.82 8.84
C LEU A 156 9.31 5.75 8.71
N VAL A 157 9.07 4.55 9.23
CA VAL A 157 10.04 3.43 9.18
C VAL A 157 9.58 2.27 8.32
N SER A 158 8.26 2.04 8.22
CA SER A 158 7.73 1.00 7.34
C SER A 158 6.33 1.36 6.83
N LEU A 159 5.97 0.79 5.69
CA LEU A 159 4.74 1.08 4.98
C LEU A 159 4.23 -0.18 4.29
N SER A 160 2.94 -0.50 4.45
CA SER A 160 2.33 -1.58 3.67
C SER A 160 2.04 -1.12 2.24
N PRO A 161 1.80 -2.04 1.29
CA PRO A 161 1.13 -1.69 0.05
C PRO A 161 -0.19 -0.94 0.34
N MET A 162 -0.54 0.04 -0.48
CA MET A 162 -1.90 0.59 -0.49
C MET A 162 -2.80 -0.44 -1.16
N SER A 163 -3.84 -0.87 -0.48
CA SER A 163 -4.85 -1.77 -1.07
C SER A 163 -6.14 -1.01 -1.30
N LEU A 164 -6.62 -1.04 -2.54
CA LEU A 164 -7.95 -0.55 -2.90
C LEU A 164 -8.78 -1.76 -3.31
N THR A 165 -9.82 -2.04 -2.57
CA THR A 165 -10.56 -3.30 -2.68
C THR A 165 -12.06 -3.05 -2.69
N VAL A 166 -12.78 -3.69 -3.60
CA VAL A 166 -14.23 -3.74 -3.57
C VAL A 166 -14.72 -4.67 -2.46
N PRO A 167 -15.95 -4.51 -1.95
CA PRO A 167 -16.52 -5.47 -1.02
C PRO A 167 -16.60 -6.88 -1.64
N SER A 168 -16.09 -7.88 -0.93
CA SER A 168 -16.10 -9.30 -1.35
C SER A 168 -15.50 -9.53 -2.74
N PRO A 169 -14.23 -9.19 -2.97
CA PRO A 169 -13.59 -9.37 -4.26
C PRO A 169 -13.47 -10.87 -4.58
N ARG A 170 -13.76 -11.23 -5.84
CA ARG A 170 -13.58 -12.61 -6.34
C ARG A 170 -12.17 -12.84 -6.87
N VAL A 171 -11.45 -11.78 -7.14
CA VAL A 171 -10.04 -11.79 -7.54
C VAL A 171 -9.21 -10.98 -6.55
N ALA A 172 -8.06 -11.50 -6.13
CA ALA A 172 -7.21 -10.81 -5.17
C ALA A 172 -5.72 -11.11 -5.44
N ILE A 173 -4.88 -10.10 -5.28
CA ILE A 173 -3.42 -10.25 -5.28
C ILE A 173 -3.01 -10.89 -3.95
N THR A 174 -2.25 -11.97 -4.00
CA THR A 174 -1.80 -12.72 -2.82
C THR A 174 -0.29 -12.61 -2.58
N LEU A 175 0.47 -12.33 -3.63
CA LEU A 175 1.92 -12.19 -3.56
C LEU A 175 2.41 -11.31 -4.71
N VAL A 176 3.38 -10.48 -4.45
CA VAL A 176 4.12 -9.73 -5.46
C VAL A 176 5.61 -9.92 -5.24
N THR A 177 6.33 -10.30 -6.29
CA THR A 177 7.80 -10.30 -6.31
C THR A 177 8.28 -9.31 -7.36
N LEU A 178 9.10 -8.36 -6.94
CA LEU A 178 9.82 -7.44 -7.83
C LEU A 178 11.28 -7.88 -7.89
N ALA A 179 11.85 -7.96 -9.10
CA ALA A 179 13.25 -8.30 -9.32
C ALA A 179 13.92 -7.28 -10.23
N TRP A 180 15.09 -6.77 -9.83
CA TRP A 180 15.84 -5.75 -10.60
C TRP A 180 17.34 -5.83 -10.26
N GLY A 181 18.22 -5.72 -11.24
CA GLY A 181 19.66 -5.57 -11.03
C GLY A 181 20.31 -6.59 -10.09
N GLY A 182 19.82 -7.82 -10.05
CA GLY A 182 20.26 -8.86 -9.12
C GLY A 182 19.61 -8.81 -7.72
N ASN A 183 18.77 -7.83 -7.45
CA ASN A 183 17.99 -7.71 -6.22
C ASN A 183 16.57 -8.23 -6.42
N SER A 184 15.91 -8.61 -5.32
CA SER A 184 14.48 -8.94 -5.34
C SER A 184 13.84 -8.63 -3.99
N VAL A 185 12.56 -8.34 -4.02
CA VAL A 185 11.69 -8.23 -2.85
C VAL A 185 10.39 -8.96 -3.09
N THR A 186 9.92 -9.68 -2.08
CA THR A 186 8.64 -10.38 -2.10
C THR A 186 7.74 -9.78 -1.02
N ILE A 187 6.50 -9.47 -1.37
CA ILE A 187 5.55 -8.74 -0.53
C ILE A 187 4.22 -9.50 -0.50
N HIS A 188 3.70 -9.76 0.70
CA HIS A 188 2.38 -10.33 0.94
C HIS A 188 1.36 -9.25 1.34
N PRO A 189 0.06 -9.57 1.36
CA PRO A 189 -0.95 -8.68 1.90
C PRO A 189 -0.64 -8.29 3.35
N GLY A 190 -0.60 -6.98 3.61
CA GLY A 190 -0.36 -6.45 4.96
C GLY A 190 1.10 -6.42 5.41
N ASP A 191 2.05 -6.93 4.63
CA ASP A 191 3.47 -6.81 4.96
C ASP A 191 3.86 -5.34 5.09
N LEU A 192 4.62 -5.04 6.14
CA LEU A 192 5.25 -3.73 6.34
C LEU A 192 6.65 -3.74 5.73
N VAL A 193 6.79 -3.12 4.57
CA VAL A 193 8.09 -2.94 3.93
C VAL A 193 8.80 -1.77 4.63
N ARG A 194 9.98 -2.02 5.19
CA ARG A 194 10.78 -0.96 5.83
C ARG A 194 11.24 0.05 4.78
N SER A 195 11.38 1.30 5.19
CA SER A 195 11.90 2.35 4.30
C SER A 195 13.33 2.05 3.81
N THR A 196 14.10 1.30 4.59
CA THR A 196 15.43 0.79 4.22
C THR A 196 15.39 -0.38 3.25
N ASP A 197 14.29 -1.16 3.25
CA ASP A 197 14.09 -2.36 2.44
C ASP A 197 13.19 -2.06 1.22
N ALA A 198 12.63 -0.83 1.16
CA ALA A 198 11.91 -0.38 -0.03
C ALA A 198 12.84 -0.44 -1.25
N PRO A 199 12.35 -0.89 -2.41
CA PRO A 199 13.16 -0.96 -3.61
C PRO A 199 13.84 0.39 -3.87
N ALA A 200 15.17 0.43 -3.69
CA ALA A 200 16.00 1.56 -4.06
C ALA A 200 16.55 1.28 -5.47
N VAL A 201 16.10 2.04 -6.44
CA VAL A 201 16.35 1.77 -7.85
C VAL A 201 17.00 2.96 -8.54
N THR A 202 17.73 2.73 -9.62
CA THR A 202 18.22 3.80 -10.48
C THR A 202 17.13 4.27 -11.45
N PRO A 203 17.20 5.51 -11.97
CA PRO A 203 16.27 6.01 -12.95
C PRO A 203 16.13 5.07 -14.17
N SER A 204 14.91 4.77 -14.57
CA SER A 204 14.58 3.89 -15.70
C SER A 204 15.15 2.46 -15.62
N GLN A 205 15.54 2.00 -14.44
CA GLN A 205 16.08 0.66 -14.26
C GLN A 205 15.06 -0.40 -14.68
N ALA A 206 15.49 -1.37 -15.48
CA ALA A 206 14.66 -2.49 -15.89
C ALA A 206 14.38 -3.43 -14.71
N ALA A 207 13.15 -3.93 -14.67
CA ALA A 207 12.67 -4.85 -13.65
C ALA A 207 11.66 -5.85 -14.21
N THR A 208 11.51 -6.95 -13.49
CA THR A 208 10.46 -7.94 -13.70
C THR A 208 9.53 -7.95 -12.49
N VAL A 209 8.25 -8.00 -12.73
CA VAL A 209 7.24 -8.26 -11.71
C VAL A 209 6.65 -9.64 -11.90
N THR A 210 6.53 -10.39 -10.80
CA THR A 210 5.78 -11.64 -10.73
C THR A 210 4.68 -11.48 -9.69
N VAL A 211 3.45 -11.81 -10.04
CA VAL A 211 2.28 -11.64 -9.18
C VAL A 211 1.52 -12.95 -9.09
N GLN A 212 1.14 -13.34 -7.89
CA GLN A 212 0.19 -14.42 -7.66
C GLN A 212 -1.18 -13.82 -7.36
N VAL A 213 -2.19 -14.39 -8.01
CA VAL A 213 -3.58 -13.98 -7.88
C VAL A 213 -4.40 -15.18 -7.44
N SER A 214 -5.25 -14.99 -6.44
CA SER A 214 -6.32 -15.94 -6.14
C SER A 214 -7.61 -15.53 -6.86
N SER A 215 -8.36 -16.51 -7.30
CA SER A 215 -9.73 -16.31 -7.78
C SER A 215 -10.67 -17.25 -7.03
N SER A 216 -11.76 -16.72 -6.48
CA SER A 216 -12.77 -17.54 -5.82
C SER A 216 -13.80 -18.00 -6.84
N ALA A 217 -13.80 -19.29 -7.12
CA ALA A 217 -14.82 -19.94 -7.95
C ALA A 217 -16.07 -20.24 -7.11
N THR A 218 -16.95 -19.27 -6.92
CA THR A 218 -18.21 -19.52 -6.19
C THR A 218 -19.45 -19.61 -7.08
N VAL A 219 -19.33 -19.34 -8.39
CA VAL A 219 -20.44 -19.42 -9.36
C VAL A 219 -19.91 -19.96 -10.68
N ALA A 220 -20.74 -20.67 -11.45
CA ALA A 220 -20.41 -21.28 -12.73
C ALA A 220 -19.63 -20.32 -13.65
N GLY A 221 -18.37 -20.63 -13.88
CA GLY A 221 -17.39 -19.81 -14.60
C GLY A 221 -16.38 -19.17 -13.63
N THR A 222 -15.21 -19.79 -13.50
CA THR A 222 -14.07 -19.20 -12.77
C THR A 222 -13.80 -17.84 -13.38
N PRO A 223 -13.82 -16.74 -12.61
CA PRO A 223 -13.47 -15.45 -13.16
C PRO A 223 -12.01 -15.51 -13.65
N THR A 224 -11.82 -15.33 -14.95
CA THR A 224 -10.46 -15.21 -15.50
C THR A 224 -9.93 -13.84 -15.09
N PRO A 225 -8.88 -13.78 -14.27
CA PRO A 225 -8.32 -12.49 -13.87
C PRO A 225 -7.51 -11.87 -15.00
N PHE A 226 -7.58 -10.56 -15.13
CA PHE A 226 -6.66 -9.76 -15.92
C PHE A 226 -5.80 -8.95 -14.95
N LEU A 227 -4.50 -8.95 -15.16
CA LEU A 227 -3.59 -8.22 -14.32
C LEU A 227 -2.86 -7.15 -15.13
N PHE A 228 -2.86 -5.95 -14.60
CA PHE A 228 -2.25 -4.79 -15.23
C PHE A 228 -1.28 -4.12 -14.28
N LEU A 229 -0.21 -3.58 -14.85
CA LEU A 229 0.76 -2.74 -14.17
C LEU A 229 0.69 -1.34 -14.73
N SER A 230 0.62 -0.34 -13.88
CA SER A 230 0.71 1.07 -14.27
C SER A 230 1.70 1.82 -13.38
N ARG A 231 2.27 2.89 -13.91
CA ARG A 231 3.24 3.76 -13.22
C ARG A 231 2.67 5.17 -13.17
N PRO A 232 2.07 5.57 -12.05
CA PRO A 232 1.69 6.97 -11.87
C PRO A 232 2.93 7.89 -11.85
N PRO A 233 2.86 9.09 -12.43
CA PRO A 233 1.72 9.71 -13.11
C PRO A 233 1.55 9.32 -14.58
N GLY A 234 2.24 8.27 -15.05
CA GLY A 234 2.08 7.74 -16.40
C GLY A 234 0.63 7.31 -16.68
N ARG A 235 0.25 7.30 -17.96
CA ARG A 235 -1.11 6.94 -18.39
C ARG A 235 -1.17 5.59 -19.09
N ASP A 236 -0.06 4.86 -19.07
CA ASP A 236 0.05 3.58 -19.76
C ASP A 236 -0.18 2.43 -18.80
N ARG A 237 -0.91 1.43 -19.26
CA ARG A 237 -1.07 0.14 -18.60
C ARG A 237 -0.37 -0.94 -19.39
N LEU A 238 0.40 -1.74 -18.71
CA LEU A 238 0.98 -2.96 -19.23
C LEU A 238 0.16 -4.15 -18.75
N ARG A 239 -0.40 -4.92 -19.67
CA ARG A 239 -1.00 -6.21 -19.33
C ARG A 239 0.11 -7.21 -19.02
N LEU A 240 0.00 -7.90 -17.87
CA LEU A 240 0.92 -8.97 -17.52
C LEU A 240 0.54 -10.27 -18.24
N THR A 241 1.54 -11.06 -18.54
CA THR A 241 1.39 -12.38 -19.16
C THR A 241 0.90 -13.38 -18.13
N ASP A 242 -0.17 -14.07 -18.41
CA ASP A 242 -0.66 -15.20 -17.63
C ASP A 242 0.26 -16.42 -17.90
N ASN A 243 0.91 -16.92 -16.85
CA ASN A 243 1.78 -18.11 -16.94
C ASN A 243 1.03 -19.39 -16.54
N GLY A 244 -0.27 -19.31 -16.24
CA GLY A 244 -1.07 -20.39 -15.66
C GLY A 244 -0.94 -20.43 -14.13
N ASN A 245 -1.81 -21.23 -13.51
CA ASN A 245 -1.84 -21.42 -12.04
C ASN A 245 -1.96 -20.12 -11.21
N GLY A 246 -2.57 -19.08 -11.77
CA GLY A 246 -2.76 -17.80 -11.10
C GLY A 246 -1.48 -16.97 -10.97
N THR A 247 -0.44 -17.28 -11.73
CA THR A 247 0.83 -16.53 -11.74
C THR A 247 0.92 -15.68 -13.00
N TYR A 248 1.28 -14.41 -12.82
CA TYR A 248 1.42 -13.41 -13.89
C TYR A 248 2.80 -12.79 -13.85
N THR A 249 3.38 -12.49 -15.03
CA THR A 249 4.68 -11.82 -15.14
C THR A 249 4.67 -10.68 -16.14
N GLY A 250 5.54 -9.70 -15.91
CA GLY A 250 5.76 -8.62 -16.85
C GLY A 250 7.09 -7.91 -16.62
N ASN A 251 7.65 -7.38 -17.70
CA ASN A 251 8.85 -6.56 -17.65
C ASN A 251 8.46 -5.09 -17.75
N PHE A 252 9.08 -4.26 -16.94
CA PHE A 252 8.84 -2.83 -16.93
C PHE A 252 10.13 -2.07 -16.55
N ASN A 253 10.10 -0.76 -16.71
CA ASN A 253 11.16 0.10 -16.17
C ASN A 253 10.62 0.93 -15.02
N PHE A 254 11.39 1.11 -13.95
CA PHE A 254 11.06 2.05 -12.89
C PHE A 254 10.98 3.49 -13.40
N ALA A 255 10.46 4.41 -12.62
CA ALA A 255 10.34 5.81 -13.00
C ALA A 255 11.72 6.42 -13.35
N ALA A 256 11.73 7.37 -14.29
CA ALA A 256 12.96 8.04 -14.72
C ALA A 256 13.36 9.20 -13.79
N THR A 257 12.40 9.74 -13.02
CA THR A 257 12.62 10.90 -12.15
C THR A 257 13.03 10.45 -10.75
N PRO A 258 14.13 10.96 -10.18
CA PRO A 258 14.51 10.69 -8.81
C PRO A 258 13.44 11.13 -7.81
N GLY A 259 13.33 10.37 -6.72
CA GLY A 259 12.39 10.64 -5.64
C GLY A 259 11.45 9.48 -5.34
N PRO A 260 10.52 9.66 -4.40
CA PRO A 260 9.48 8.69 -4.09
C PRO A 260 8.58 8.45 -5.31
N ALA A 261 8.31 7.18 -5.60
CA ALA A 261 7.46 6.78 -6.71
C ALA A 261 6.58 5.59 -6.31
N GLN A 262 5.58 5.32 -7.11
CA GLN A 262 4.64 4.24 -6.88
C GLN A 262 4.44 3.42 -8.16
N LEU A 263 4.15 2.16 -7.95
CA LEU A 263 3.74 1.19 -8.95
C LEU A 263 2.35 0.70 -8.58
N ALA A 264 1.41 0.73 -9.50
CA ALA A 264 0.09 0.17 -9.27
C ALA A 264 -0.05 -1.17 -10.01
N LEU A 265 -0.49 -2.19 -9.29
CA LEU A 265 -0.90 -3.48 -9.81
C LEU A 265 -2.41 -3.59 -9.66
N GLU A 266 -3.11 -3.78 -10.76
CA GLU A 266 -4.57 -3.86 -10.82
C GLU A 266 -4.96 -5.24 -11.33
N VAL A 267 -5.70 -6.00 -10.52
CA VAL A 267 -6.34 -7.26 -10.94
C VAL A 267 -7.83 -7.02 -11.10
N ASP A 268 -8.33 -7.33 -12.27
CA ASP A 268 -9.75 -7.26 -12.61
C ASP A 268 -10.28 -8.64 -12.97
N SER A 269 -11.50 -8.98 -12.56
CA SER A 269 -12.15 -10.16 -13.11
C SER A 269 -12.66 -9.89 -14.52
N ALA A 270 -12.73 -10.94 -15.36
CA ALA A 270 -13.25 -10.83 -16.73
C ALA A 270 -14.64 -10.20 -16.78
N THR A 271 -15.49 -10.46 -15.79
CA THR A 271 -16.85 -9.90 -15.72
C THR A 271 -16.86 -8.37 -15.58
N THR A 272 -15.80 -7.77 -15.06
CA THR A 272 -15.65 -6.30 -15.04
C THR A 272 -15.74 -5.71 -16.45
N PHE A 273 -15.20 -6.41 -17.44
CA PHE A 273 -15.14 -5.95 -18.82
C PHE A 273 -16.25 -6.55 -19.72
N THR A 274 -16.70 -7.76 -19.45
CA THR A 274 -17.66 -8.48 -20.33
C THR A 274 -19.11 -8.26 -19.95
N ASP A 275 -19.42 -8.05 -18.69
CA ASP A 275 -20.78 -7.75 -18.24
C ASP A 275 -21.00 -6.24 -18.17
N LEU A 276 -21.51 -5.68 -19.25
CA LEU A 276 -21.80 -4.24 -19.36
C LEU A 276 -23.20 -3.88 -18.88
N THR A 277 -24.02 -4.85 -18.52
CA THR A 277 -25.45 -4.66 -18.20
C THR A 277 -25.70 -4.40 -16.72
N ASN A 278 -24.79 -4.82 -15.87
CA ASN A 278 -24.89 -4.61 -14.43
C ASN A 278 -23.71 -3.76 -13.91
N ASN A 279 -23.87 -3.22 -12.71
CA ASN A 279 -22.85 -2.42 -12.04
C ASN A 279 -21.76 -3.27 -11.37
N SER A 280 -21.65 -4.57 -11.70
CA SER A 280 -20.62 -5.42 -11.12
C SER A 280 -19.24 -4.94 -11.55
N TYR A 281 -18.50 -4.47 -10.59
CA TYR A 281 -17.10 -4.14 -10.69
C TYR A 281 -16.35 -4.97 -9.65
N ASP A 282 -15.43 -5.80 -10.10
CA ASP A 282 -14.73 -6.77 -9.28
C ASP A 282 -13.25 -6.69 -9.58
N ALA A 283 -12.54 -5.99 -8.70
CA ALA A 283 -11.14 -5.68 -8.86
C ALA A 283 -10.46 -5.41 -7.52
N GLN A 284 -9.14 -5.52 -7.53
CA GLN A 284 -8.27 -5.04 -6.46
C GLN A 284 -7.09 -4.30 -7.07
N VAL A 285 -6.65 -3.22 -6.40
CA VAL A 285 -5.40 -2.52 -6.76
C VAL A 285 -4.45 -2.52 -5.57
N TRP A 286 -3.18 -2.80 -5.85
CA TRP A 286 -2.08 -2.59 -4.92
C TRP A 286 -1.18 -1.46 -5.38
N GLY A 287 -0.91 -0.52 -4.48
CA GLY A 287 0.08 0.53 -4.66
C GLY A 287 1.37 0.20 -3.93
N LEU A 288 2.42 -0.09 -4.67
CA LEU A 288 3.75 -0.38 -4.14
C LEU A 288 4.62 0.86 -4.21
N SER A 289 5.16 1.28 -3.09
CA SER A 289 6.05 2.44 -3.01
C SER A 289 7.51 2.01 -3.20
N TYR A 290 8.28 2.82 -3.93
CA TYR A 290 9.72 2.62 -4.12
C TYR A 290 10.43 3.98 -4.19
N LEU A 291 11.76 3.96 -4.09
CA LEU A 291 12.61 5.15 -4.15
C LEU A 291 13.50 5.10 -5.39
N VAL A 292 13.35 6.08 -6.27
CA VAL A 292 14.30 6.30 -7.37
C VAL A 292 15.45 7.15 -6.83
N GLN A 293 16.65 6.56 -6.78
CA GLN A 293 17.84 7.24 -6.31
C GLN A 293 18.31 8.26 -7.36
N GLY A 294 18.61 9.49 -6.92
CA GLY A 294 19.28 10.44 -7.81
C GLY A 294 20.66 9.87 -8.19
N GLY A 295 20.98 9.91 -9.47
CA GLY A 295 22.33 9.58 -9.93
C GLY A 295 23.31 10.59 -9.29
N GLY A 296 23.82 10.25 -8.11
CA GLY A 296 24.99 10.92 -7.57
C GLY A 296 26.14 10.57 -8.50
N ALA A 297 26.70 11.56 -9.17
CA ALA A 297 28.04 11.42 -9.73
C ALA A 297 28.95 10.96 -8.58
N GLN A 298 29.44 9.70 -8.64
CA GLN A 298 30.58 9.26 -7.83
C GLN A 298 31.82 9.98 -8.27
#